data_cd28174b08eac2f9481ce35afaa4ff59
#
_entry.id   cd28174b08eac2f9481ce35afaa4ff59
#
_cell.length_a   1.000
_cell.length_b   1.000
_cell.length_c   1.000
_cell.angle_alpha   90.00
_cell.angle_beta   90.00
_cell.angle_gamma   90.00
#
_symmetry.space_group_name_H-M   'P 1'
#
loop_
_entity.id
_entity.type
_entity.pdbx_description
1 polymer ?
#
loop_
_entity_poly.entity_id
_entity_poly.type
_entity_poly.pdbx_seq_one_letter_code
_entity_poly.pdbx_strand_id
1 'polypeptide(L)'
;LGAVSIAFIGMDHPEDMLLANNKYYTLAIVLIIYWLATFISLKGLSWVGKVAKIGGMVGTIIPAALLIILGIVYLATGGHSNMDFHSNFFPDFSKFDNLVLAASIFLFYAGMEMGGIHVKDVDNPSKNYPKAVFIGALITVVIFVLGTFALGIIIPEKDINLTQSLLVGFDNYFKYIHASWLSPIIAIALAFGVLAGVLTWVAGPSKGIFAVGKAGYLPPFFQKTNKIGVQKNILYIQGAAVTLLSLLFVVMPSVQSFYQILSQLTVILYLIMYMLMFSGAIALRYKMKKAGRPFRIGKGGNGLMWLIGGLGFCGSLLAFVLSFIPPSQISTGNNTVWFAVLFIGVIVVVAAPFIIYASKKASWVDPNTEFEPFHWEVKNDVSETNTTKA
;
A
#
# COMPACT_ATOMS: atom_id res chain seq x y z
N LEU A 1 -12.33 -4.63 -3.20
CA LEU A 1 -12.37 -6.03 -2.74
C LEU A 1 -13.32 -6.22 -1.55
N GLY A 2 -13.23 -5.41 -0.44
CA GLY A 2 -14.10 -5.60 0.73
C GLY A 2 -15.60 -5.56 0.42
N ALA A 3 -16.06 -4.62 -0.41
CA ALA A 3 -17.47 -4.57 -0.84
C ALA A 3 -17.86 -5.80 -1.66
N VAL A 4 -16.97 -6.27 -2.53
CA VAL A 4 -17.17 -7.48 -3.32
C VAL A 4 -17.23 -8.71 -2.42
N SER A 5 -16.31 -8.83 -1.46
CA SER A 5 -16.28 -9.96 -0.51
C SER A 5 -17.55 -10.04 0.34
N ILE A 6 -18.05 -8.91 0.84
CA ILE A 6 -19.28 -8.86 1.63
C ILE A 6 -20.49 -9.16 0.75
N ALA A 7 -20.53 -8.64 -0.48
CA ALA A 7 -21.57 -8.95 -1.43
C ALA A 7 -21.59 -10.45 -1.79
N PHE A 8 -20.44 -11.10 -1.83
CA PHE A 8 -20.28 -12.50 -2.16
C PHE A 8 -20.71 -13.46 -1.04
N ILE A 9 -20.82 -12.99 0.20
CA ILE A 9 -21.27 -13.80 1.33
C ILE A 9 -22.77 -14.06 1.20
N GLY A 10 -23.15 -15.28 0.87
CA GLY A 10 -24.54 -15.70 0.70
C GLY A 10 -25.02 -15.74 -0.76
N MET A 11 -24.10 -15.61 -1.72
CA MET A 11 -24.42 -15.68 -3.14
C MET A 11 -24.35 -17.11 -3.69
N ASP A 12 -25.46 -17.55 -4.26
CA ASP A 12 -25.48 -18.75 -5.10
C ASP A 12 -25.39 -18.42 -6.62
N HIS A 13 -25.52 -17.14 -7.02
CA HIS A 13 -25.60 -16.73 -8.42
C HIS A 13 -24.72 -15.54 -8.79
N PRO A 14 -24.14 -15.53 -10.03
CA PRO A 14 -23.35 -14.40 -10.56
C PRO A 14 -24.11 -13.07 -10.60
N GLU A 15 -25.43 -13.08 -10.61
CA GLU A 15 -26.31 -11.90 -10.62
C GLU A 15 -26.12 -11.05 -9.38
N ASP A 16 -25.75 -11.64 -8.26
CA ASP A 16 -25.53 -10.94 -7.01
C ASP A 16 -24.25 -10.09 -7.03
N MET A 17 -23.31 -10.35 -7.96
CA MET A 17 -22.15 -9.47 -8.21
C MET A 17 -22.57 -8.08 -8.70
N LEU A 18 -23.79 -7.90 -9.19
CA LEU A 18 -24.37 -6.59 -9.52
C LEU A 18 -24.40 -5.68 -8.30
N LEU A 19 -24.56 -6.23 -7.10
CA LEU A 19 -24.53 -5.45 -5.86
C LEU A 19 -23.19 -4.75 -5.65
N ALA A 20 -22.07 -5.41 -5.93
CA ALA A 20 -20.73 -4.83 -5.83
C ALA A 20 -20.47 -3.69 -6.86
N ASN A 21 -21.23 -3.65 -7.95
CA ASN A 21 -21.21 -2.57 -8.94
C ASN A 21 -22.13 -1.40 -8.55
N ASN A 22 -22.96 -1.56 -7.52
CA ASN A 22 -23.82 -0.49 -7.03
C ASN A 22 -22.98 0.52 -6.24
N LYS A 23 -22.97 1.77 -6.69
CA LYS A 23 -22.18 2.86 -6.12
C LYS A 23 -22.53 3.13 -4.66
N TYR A 24 -23.81 3.14 -4.32
CA TYR A 24 -24.29 3.44 -2.96
C TYR A 24 -23.93 2.32 -1.99
N TYR A 25 -24.08 1.07 -2.41
CA TYR A 25 -23.65 -0.08 -1.62
C TYR A 25 -22.13 -0.03 -1.38
N THR A 26 -21.35 0.16 -2.43
CA THR A 26 -19.89 0.24 -2.31
C THR A 26 -19.47 1.41 -1.44
N LEU A 27 -20.08 2.58 -1.58
CA LEU A 27 -19.82 3.74 -0.73
C LEU A 27 -20.09 3.41 0.75
N ALA A 28 -21.26 2.82 1.06
CA ALA A 28 -21.61 2.45 2.43
C ALA A 28 -20.58 1.50 3.05
N ILE A 29 -20.19 0.43 2.33
CA ILE A 29 -19.20 -0.53 2.81
C ILE A 29 -17.81 0.11 3.00
N VAL A 30 -17.37 0.94 2.07
CA VAL A 30 -16.10 1.68 2.17
C VAL A 30 -16.07 2.53 3.43
N LEU A 31 -17.14 3.29 3.69
CA LEU A 31 -17.24 4.14 4.87
C LEU A 31 -17.27 3.33 6.16
N ILE A 32 -18.07 2.24 6.21
CA ILE A 32 -18.14 1.37 7.38
C ILE A 32 -16.76 0.77 7.70
N ILE A 33 -16.08 0.19 6.71
CA ILE A 33 -14.75 -0.42 6.91
C ILE A 33 -13.73 0.63 7.35
N TYR A 34 -13.74 1.80 6.71
CA TYR A 34 -12.77 2.86 7.02
C TYR A 34 -12.95 3.42 8.44
N TRP A 35 -14.19 3.73 8.83
CA TRP A 35 -14.47 4.21 10.17
C TRP A 35 -14.26 3.15 11.24
N LEU A 36 -14.56 1.88 10.95
CA LEU A 36 -14.22 0.77 11.83
C LEU A 36 -12.71 0.68 12.06
N ALA A 37 -11.91 0.77 10.99
CA ALA A 37 -10.45 0.81 11.09
C ALA A 37 -9.96 2.03 11.88
N THR A 38 -10.58 3.20 11.69
CA THR A 38 -10.29 4.41 12.45
C THR A 38 -10.55 4.22 13.94
N PHE A 39 -11.71 3.65 14.32
CA PHE A 39 -12.05 3.38 15.73
C PHE A 39 -11.15 2.33 16.37
N ILE A 40 -10.74 1.29 15.62
CA ILE A 40 -9.76 0.31 16.10
C ILE A 40 -8.40 0.99 16.30
N SER A 41 -7.98 1.88 15.38
CA SER A 41 -6.73 2.63 15.50
C SER A 41 -6.70 3.52 16.75
N LEU A 42 -7.84 4.10 17.14
CA LEU A 42 -7.96 4.88 18.37
C LEU A 42 -7.77 4.06 19.65
N LYS A 43 -7.87 2.72 19.60
CA LYS A 43 -7.57 1.80 20.71
C LYS A 43 -6.07 1.52 20.88
N GLY A 44 -5.24 2.02 19.98
CA GLY A 44 -3.79 1.97 20.07
C GLY A 44 -3.12 0.84 19.29
N LEU A 45 -1.79 0.92 19.25
CA LEU A 45 -0.94 0.07 18.40
C LEU A 45 -1.09 -1.43 18.70
N SER A 46 -1.33 -1.81 19.96
CA SER A 46 -1.53 -3.22 20.33
C SER A 46 -2.74 -3.85 19.63
N TRP A 47 -3.86 -3.14 19.54
CA TRP A 47 -5.05 -3.61 18.81
C TRP A 47 -4.82 -3.63 17.31
N VAL A 48 -4.20 -2.58 16.77
CA VAL A 48 -3.81 -2.52 15.35
C VAL A 48 -2.94 -3.71 14.98
N GLY A 49 -1.89 -3.98 15.77
CA GLY A 49 -0.98 -5.09 15.52
C GLY A 49 -1.64 -6.47 15.59
N LYS A 50 -2.56 -6.69 16.54
CA LYS A 50 -3.31 -7.96 16.65
C LYS A 50 -4.18 -8.20 15.41
N VAL A 51 -4.99 -7.20 15.02
CA VAL A 51 -5.89 -7.32 13.86
C VAL A 51 -5.09 -7.43 12.57
N ALA A 52 -4.02 -6.63 12.40
CA ALA A 52 -3.16 -6.69 11.23
C ALA A 52 -2.47 -8.05 11.09
N LYS A 53 -1.95 -8.62 12.20
CA LYS A 53 -1.30 -9.94 12.19
C LYS A 53 -2.28 -11.05 11.79
N ILE A 54 -3.45 -11.11 12.43
CA ILE A 54 -4.45 -12.18 12.16
C ILE A 54 -5.01 -11.98 10.75
N GLY A 55 -5.42 -10.76 10.38
CA GLY A 55 -6.00 -10.48 9.08
C GLY A 55 -5.01 -10.63 7.93
N GLY A 56 -3.74 -10.26 8.13
CA GLY A 56 -2.69 -10.51 7.15
C GLY A 56 -2.45 -12.01 6.91
N MET A 57 -2.47 -12.82 7.99
CA MET A 57 -2.32 -14.27 7.86
C MET A 57 -3.55 -14.92 7.22
N VAL A 58 -4.73 -14.71 7.82
CA VAL A 58 -5.98 -15.39 7.42
C VAL A 58 -6.57 -14.80 6.14
N GLY A 59 -6.44 -13.51 5.94
CA GLY A 59 -7.08 -12.80 4.82
C GLY A 59 -6.15 -12.47 3.65
N THR A 60 -4.84 -12.75 3.76
CA THR A 60 -3.90 -12.48 2.66
C THR A 60 -2.99 -13.68 2.39
N ILE A 61 -2.17 -14.11 3.35
CA ILE A 61 -1.14 -15.13 3.09
C ILE A 61 -1.78 -16.50 2.83
N ILE A 62 -2.71 -16.94 3.69
CA ILE A 62 -3.39 -18.23 3.50
C ILE A 62 -4.21 -18.25 2.21
N PRO A 63 -5.08 -17.25 1.91
CA PRO A 63 -5.78 -17.22 0.63
C PRO A 63 -4.85 -17.19 -0.58
N ALA A 64 -3.78 -16.41 -0.55
CA ALA A 64 -2.82 -16.36 -1.65
C ALA A 64 -2.14 -17.72 -1.89
N ALA A 65 -1.68 -18.37 -0.83
CA ALA A 65 -1.11 -19.72 -0.92
C ALA A 65 -2.13 -20.74 -1.44
N LEU A 66 -3.37 -20.67 -0.95
CA LEU A 66 -4.46 -21.54 -1.41
C LEU A 66 -4.76 -21.34 -2.89
N LEU A 67 -4.83 -20.08 -3.36
CA LEU A 67 -5.05 -19.76 -4.78
C LEU A 67 -3.96 -20.36 -5.67
N ILE A 68 -2.70 -20.22 -5.26
CA ILE A 68 -1.55 -20.78 -5.99
C ILE A 68 -1.63 -22.30 -6.03
N ILE A 69 -1.91 -22.95 -4.88
CA ILE A 69 -2.07 -24.41 -4.78
C ILE A 69 -3.21 -24.89 -5.67
N LEU A 70 -4.36 -24.22 -5.65
CA LEU A 70 -5.50 -24.56 -6.49
C LEU A 70 -5.16 -24.45 -7.99
N GLY A 71 -4.40 -23.42 -8.40
CA GLY A 71 -3.90 -23.31 -9.77
C GLY A 71 -3.01 -24.48 -10.18
N ILE A 72 -2.09 -24.89 -9.31
CA ILE A 72 -1.22 -26.05 -9.54
C ILE A 72 -2.05 -27.35 -9.62
N VAL A 73 -2.96 -27.57 -8.69
CA VAL A 73 -3.84 -28.76 -8.68
C VAL A 73 -4.68 -28.81 -9.93
N TYR A 74 -5.27 -27.70 -10.34
CA TYR A 74 -6.10 -27.59 -11.54
C TYR A 74 -5.33 -28.04 -12.80
N LEU A 75 -4.11 -27.55 -12.99
CA LEU A 75 -3.26 -27.96 -14.11
C LEU A 75 -2.82 -29.41 -14.02
N ALA A 76 -2.43 -29.88 -12.82
CA ALA A 76 -1.98 -31.25 -12.58
C ALA A 76 -3.08 -32.29 -12.82
N THR A 77 -4.36 -31.91 -12.64
CA THR A 77 -5.53 -32.78 -12.87
C THR A 77 -6.11 -32.66 -14.29
N GLY A 78 -5.41 -31.97 -15.19
CA GLY A 78 -5.79 -31.86 -16.61
C GLY A 78 -6.72 -30.68 -16.92
N GLY A 79 -6.84 -29.70 -16.04
CA GLY A 79 -7.58 -28.48 -16.29
C GLY A 79 -6.99 -27.68 -17.45
N HIS A 80 -7.84 -27.11 -18.29
CA HIS A 80 -7.41 -26.31 -19.44
C HIS A 80 -7.05 -24.89 -19.02
N SER A 81 -5.81 -24.46 -19.33
CA SER A 81 -5.36 -23.10 -19.07
C SER A 81 -5.91 -22.12 -20.09
N ASN A 82 -6.47 -20.99 -19.60
CA ASN A 82 -6.81 -19.86 -20.46
C ASN A 82 -5.59 -19.01 -20.86
N MET A 83 -4.44 -19.23 -20.21
CA MET A 83 -3.18 -18.58 -20.59
C MET A 83 -2.44 -19.43 -21.61
N ASP A 84 -1.94 -18.80 -22.67
CA ASP A 84 -1.03 -19.41 -23.62
C ASP A 84 0.43 -19.19 -23.12
N PHE A 85 1.05 -20.26 -22.64
CA PHE A 85 2.44 -20.24 -22.16
C PHE A 85 3.46 -20.37 -23.31
N HIS A 86 3.02 -20.66 -24.54
CA HIS A 86 3.92 -20.88 -25.70
C HIS A 86 4.10 -19.62 -26.53
N SER A 87 3.08 -18.76 -26.59
CA SER A 87 3.12 -17.49 -27.32
C SER A 87 3.05 -16.32 -26.34
N ASN A 88 3.93 -15.33 -26.51
CA ASN A 88 3.87 -14.04 -25.82
C ASN A 88 3.92 -14.09 -24.28
N PHE A 89 4.71 -15.00 -23.70
CA PHE A 89 4.92 -15.05 -22.26
C PHE A 89 5.49 -13.73 -21.69
N PHE A 90 6.34 -13.05 -22.45
CA PHE A 90 6.80 -11.72 -22.11
C PHE A 90 5.98 -10.67 -22.86
N PRO A 91 5.57 -9.58 -22.17
CA PRO A 91 4.92 -8.45 -22.82
C PRO A 91 5.79 -7.90 -23.95
N ASP A 92 5.20 -7.57 -25.07
CA ASP A 92 5.88 -6.85 -26.14
C ASP A 92 6.10 -5.40 -25.71
N PHE A 93 7.28 -5.10 -25.14
CA PHE A 93 7.67 -3.76 -24.69
C PHE A 93 7.90 -2.77 -25.83
N SER A 94 7.86 -3.19 -27.10
CA SER A 94 7.83 -2.26 -28.23
C SER A 94 6.49 -1.54 -28.36
N LYS A 95 5.43 -2.13 -27.79
CA LYS A 95 4.10 -1.51 -27.71
C LYS A 95 4.03 -0.60 -26.51
N PHE A 96 3.81 0.69 -26.77
CA PHE A 96 3.75 1.72 -25.75
C PHE A 96 2.69 1.43 -24.67
N ASP A 97 1.55 0.87 -25.05
CA ASP A 97 0.47 0.50 -24.13
C ASP A 97 0.89 -0.51 -23.05
N ASN A 98 1.78 -1.44 -23.41
CA ASN A 98 2.31 -2.41 -22.44
C ASN A 98 3.25 -1.73 -21.41
N LEU A 99 3.98 -0.69 -21.81
CA LEU A 99 4.77 0.11 -20.89
C LEU A 99 3.89 0.90 -19.91
N VAL A 100 2.77 1.45 -20.38
CA VAL A 100 1.79 2.14 -19.53
C VAL A 100 1.20 1.20 -18.49
N LEU A 101 0.83 -0.01 -18.89
CA LEU A 101 0.38 -1.05 -17.95
C LEU A 101 1.46 -1.41 -16.92
N ALA A 102 2.71 -1.59 -17.36
CA ALA A 102 3.82 -1.90 -16.47
C ALA A 102 4.03 -0.83 -15.40
N ALA A 103 3.76 0.44 -15.70
CA ALA A 103 3.82 1.51 -14.70
C ALA A 103 2.83 1.30 -13.54
N SER A 104 1.66 0.75 -13.80
CA SER A 104 0.65 0.46 -12.76
C SER A 104 1.11 -0.59 -11.75
N ILE A 105 2.03 -1.48 -12.16
CA ILE A 105 2.55 -2.57 -11.31
C ILE A 105 3.38 -2.02 -10.14
N PHE A 106 3.97 -0.82 -10.26
CA PHE A 106 4.76 -0.23 -9.19
C PHE A 106 3.98 -0.08 -7.89
N LEU A 107 2.66 0.16 -7.95
CA LEU A 107 1.82 0.26 -6.75
C LEU A 107 1.77 -1.07 -5.96
N PHE A 108 1.84 -2.20 -6.63
CA PHE A 108 1.75 -3.51 -5.98
C PHE A 108 2.95 -3.80 -5.07
N TYR A 109 4.08 -3.14 -5.33
CA TYR A 109 5.30 -3.26 -4.53
C TYR A 109 5.54 -2.07 -3.60
N ALA A 110 4.64 -1.07 -3.60
CA ALA A 110 4.69 0.07 -2.69
C ALA A 110 4.30 -0.34 -1.26
N GLY A 111 4.83 0.38 -0.26
CA GLY A 111 4.46 0.22 1.14
C GLY A 111 5.50 -0.50 2.00
N MET A 112 6.57 -1.03 1.44
CA MET A 112 7.66 -1.64 2.20
C MET A 112 8.33 -0.65 3.17
N GLU A 113 8.41 0.61 2.78
CA GLU A 113 8.97 1.72 3.57
C GLU A 113 8.11 2.06 4.79
N MET A 114 6.82 1.73 4.77
CA MET A 114 5.91 2.00 5.89
C MET A 114 6.33 1.30 7.19
N GLY A 115 7.03 0.19 7.08
CA GLY A 115 7.68 -0.46 8.22
C GLY A 115 8.71 0.43 8.93
N GLY A 116 9.31 1.43 8.24
CA GLY A 116 10.28 2.36 8.78
C GLY A 116 9.72 3.25 9.91
N ILE A 117 8.42 3.53 9.91
CA ILE A 117 7.74 4.29 10.97
C ILE A 117 7.80 3.55 12.32
N HIS A 118 7.92 2.22 12.28
CA HIS A 118 7.96 1.35 13.46
C HIS A 118 9.37 0.84 13.77
N VAL A 119 10.41 1.38 13.14
CA VAL A 119 11.78 0.88 13.29
C VAL A 119 12.27 0.92 14.75
N LYS A 120 11.78 1.87 15.56
CA LYS A 120 12.09 1.96 16.98
C LYS A 120 11.44 0.87 17.83
N ASP A 121 10.34 0.29 17.34
CA ASP A 121 9.59 -0.77 18.02
C ASP A 121 10.16 -2.17 17.67
N VAL A 122 11.24 -2.25 16.86
CA VAL A 122 11.86 -3.50 16.41
C VAL A 122 13.08 -3.86 17.24
N ASP A 123 13.15 -5.09 17.75
CA ASP A 123 14.34 -5.60 18.42
C ASP A 123 15.52 -5.68 17.45
N ASN A 124 16.66 -5.12 17.82
CA ASN A 124 17.87 -5.06 16.99
C ASN A 124 17.57 -4.58 15.55
N PRO A 125 17.09 -3.34 15.38
CA PRO A 125 16.56 -2.86 14.10
C PRO A 125 17.59 -2.86 12.98
N SER A 126 18.88 -2.71 13.29
CA SER A 126 19.96 -2.74 12.30
C SER A 126 20.08 -4.07 11.54
N LYS A 127 19.67 -5.17 12.16
CA LYS A 127 19.72 -6.54 11.58
C LYS A 127 18.33 -7.02 11.16
N ASN A 128 17.34 -6.85 12.04
CA ASN A 128 16.03 -7.47 11.84
C ASN A 128 15.16 -6.68 10.85
N TYR A 129 15.26 -5.35 10.84
CA TYR A 129 14.47 -4.54 9.91
C TYR A 129 14.84 -4.78 8.44
N PRO A 130 16.11 -4.71 8.00
CA PRO A 130 16.48 -5.02 6.62
C PRO A 130 16.09 -6.44 6.20
N LYS A 131 16.26 -7.42 7.10
CA LYS A 131 15.85 -8.81 6.85
C LYS A 131 14.35 -8.94 6.65
N ALA A 132 13.56 -8.29 7.50
CA ALA A 132 12.10 -8.30 7.39
C ALA A 132 11.61 -7.67 6.08
N VAL A 133 12.19 -6.53 5.67
CA VAL A 133 11.87 -5.87 4.40
C VAL A 133 12.22 -6.78 3.22
N PHE A 134 13.39 -7.40 3.22
CA PHE A 134 13.80 -8.30 2.13
C PHE A 134 12.90 -9.54 2.01
N ILE A 135 12.58 -10.18 3.13
CA ILE A 135 11.67 -11.35 3.15
C ILE A 135 10.27 -10.92 2.73
N GLY A 136 9.78 -9.76 3.22
CA GLY A 136 8.49 -9.21 2.83
C GLY A 136 8.41 -8.95 1.33
N ALA A 137 9.47 -8.35 0.74
CA ALA A 137 9.54 -8.13 -0.69
C ALA A 137 9.49 -9.44 -1.49
N LEU A 138 10.26 -10.45 -1.07
CA LEU A 138 10.25 -11.76 -1.72
C LEU A 138 8.87 -12.43 -1.67
N ILE A 139 8.22 -12.44 -0.51
CA ILE A 139 6.86 -12.99 -0.33
C ILE A 139 5.88 -12.24 -1.25
N THR A 140 5.97 -10.91 -1.31
CA THR A 140 5.12 -10.08 -2.16
C THR A 140 5.28 -10.44 -3.63
N VAL A 141 6.52 -10.56 -4.13
CA VAL A 141 6.80 -10.98 -5.52
C VAL A 141 6.19 -12.35 -5.80
N VAL A 142 6.41 -13.33 -4.93
CA VAL A 142 5.87 -14.69 -5.09
C VAL A 142 4.34 -14.68 -5.15
N ILE A 143 3.69 -13.97 -4.22
CA ILE A 143 2.22 -13.88 -4.17
C ILE A 143 1.67 -13.20 -5.43
N PHE A 144 2.25 -12.07 -5.85
CA PHE A 144 1.73 -11.36 -7.01
C PHE A 144 1.96 -12.13 -8.31
N VAL A 145 3.15 -12.68 -8.53
CA VAL A 145 3.47 -13.40 -9.77
C VAL A 145 2.65 -14.69 -9.86
N LEU A 146 2.77 -15.56 -8.85
CA LEU A 146 2.09 -16.87 -8.89
C LEU A 146 0.58 -16.73 -8.72
N GLY A 147 0.11 -15.78 -7.91
CA GLY A 147 -1.33 -15.49 -7.78
C GLY A 147 -1.95 -14.97 -9.07
N THR A 148 -1.25 -14.10 -9.80
CA THR A 148 -1.71 -13.63 -11.13
C THR A 148 -1.77 -14.78 -12.13
N PHE A 149 -0.75 -15.65 -12.15
CA PHE A 149 -0.80 -16.84 -13.01
C PHE A 149 -1.97 -17.75 -12.65
N ALA A 150 -2.21 -18.00 -11.37
CA ALA A 150 -3.34 -18.81 -10.94
C ALA A 150 -4.67 -18.22 -11.41
N LEU A 151 -4.86 -16.90 -11.34
CA LEU A 151 -6.07 -16.24 -11.87
C LEU A 151 -6.17 -16.34 -13.39
N GLY A 152 -5.08 -16.08 -14.12
CA GLY A 152 -5.06 -16.13 -15.58
C GLY A 152 -5.29 -17.56 -16.13
N ILE A 153 -4.90 -18.60 -15.38
CA ILE A 153 -5.18 -20.00 -15.76
C ILE A 153 -6.69 -20.27 -15.76
N ILE A 154 -7.44 -19.80 -14.75
CA ILE A 154 -8.84 -20.19 -14.56
C ILE A 154 -9.84 -19.19 -15.16
N ILE A 155 -9.46 -17.91 -15.32
CA ILE A 155 -10.35 -16.84 -15.81
C ILE A 155 -9.97 -16.47 -17.25
N PRO A 156 -10.90 -16.55 -18.22
CA PRO A 156 -10.67 -16.04 -19.57
C PRO A 156 -10.37 -14.53 -19.57
N GLU A 157 -9.49 -14.07 -20.45
CA GLU A 157 -9.04 -12.66 -20.54
C GLU A 157 -10.22 -11.68 -20.62
N LYS A 158 -11.24 -11.99 -21.42
CA LYS A 158 -12.45 -11.16 -21.60
C LYS A 158 -13.28 -10.97 -20.33
N ASP A 159 -13.16 -11.89 -19.37
CA ASP A 159 -13.95 -11.92 -18.13
C ASP A 159 -13.16 -11.35 -16.92
N ILE A 160 -11.93 -10.86 -17.15
CA ILE A 160 -11.11 -10.27 -16.12
C ILE A 160 -11.71 -8.92 -15.67
N ASN A 161 -12.05 -8.84 -14.40
CA ASN A 161 -12.53 -7.64 -13.73
C ASN A 161 -11.62 -7.27 -12.56
N LEU A 162 -11.08 -6.05 -12.54
CA LEU A 162 -10.09 -5.61 -11.56
C LEU A 162 -10.56 -5.67 -10.09
N THR A 163 -11.86 -5.63 -9.86
CA THR A 163 -12.43 -5.63 -8.52
C THR A 163 -12.95 -6.99 -8.07
N GLN A 164 -13.29 -7.88 -9.01
CA GLN A 164 -14.03 -9.11 -8.74
C GLN A 164 -13.23 -10.38 -9.04
N SER A 165 -12.26 -10.34 -9.96
CA SER A 165 -11.57 -11.53 -10.46
C SER A 165 -10.97 -12.44 -9.37
N LEU A 166 -10.52 -11.87 -8.24
CA LEU A 166 -9.97 -12.70 -7.16
C LEU A 166 -11.01 -13.67 -6.59
N LEU A 167 -12.24 -13.21 -6.33
CA LEU A 167 -13.31 -14.06 -5.81
C LEU A 167 -13.89 -15.00 -6.87
N VAL A 168 -14.04 -14.51 -8.11
CA VAL A 168 -14.44 -15.33 -9.26
C VAL A 168 -13.44 -16.46 -9.50
N GLY A 169 -12.14 -16.19 -9.38
CA GLY A 169 -11.10 -17.21 -9.52
C GLY A 169 -11.21 -18.29 -8.46
N PHE A 170 -11.39 -17.91 -7.19
CA PHE A 170 -11.65 -18.88 -6.11
C PHE A 170 -12.90 -19.71 -6.34
N ASP A 171 -14.00 -19.07 -6.72
CA ASP A 171 -15.27 -19.74 -6.96
C ASP A 171 -15.15 -20.77 -8.11
N ASN A 172 -14.50 -20.41 -9.20
CA ASN A 172 -14.25 -21.31 -10.32
C ASN A 172 -13.38 -22.52 -9.91
N TYR A 173 -12.32 -22.30 -9.09
CA TYR A 173 -11.52 -23.40 -8.56
C TYR A 173 -12.31 -24.30 -7.62
N PHE A 174 -13.11 -23.73 -6.73
CA PHE A 174 -13.93 -24.50 -5.81
C PHE A 174 -15.03 -25.29 -6.54
N LYS A 175 -15.63 -24.73 -7.58
CA LYS A 175 -16.54 -25.46 -8.47
C LYS A 175 -15.85 -26.64 -9.14
N TYR A 176 -14.64 -26.46 -9.63
CA TYR A 176 -13.86 -27.51 -10.27
C TYR A 176 -13.57 -28.70 -9.35
N ILE A 177 -13.25 -28.44 -8.09
CA ILE A 177 -12.99 -29.49 -7.08
C ILE A 177 -14.24 -29.90 -6.30
N HIS A 178 -15.44 -29.51 -6.75
CA HIS A 178 -16.73 -29.79 -6.08
C HIS A 178 -16.82 -29.31 -4.61
N ALA A 179 -16.19 -28.20 -4.30
CA ALA A 179 -16.11 -27.62 -2.96
C ALA A 179 -16.65 -26.18 -2.89
N SER A 180 -17.71 -25.85 -3.65
CA SER A 180 -18.29 -24.48 -3.74
C SER A 180 -18.69 -23.90 -2.39
N TRP A 181 -18.97 -24.73 -1.38
CA TRP A 181 -19.27 -24.29 -0.01
C TRP A 181 -18.11 -23.52 0.64
N LEU A 182 -16.88 -23.60 0.11
CA LEU A 182 -15.72 -22.82 0.58
C LEU A 182 -15.75 -21.36 0.08
N SER A 183 -16.51 -21.04 -0.97
CA SER A 183 -16.55 -19.69 -1.55
C SER A 183 -16.95 -18.61 -0.54
N PRO A 184 -18.01 -18.75 0.26
CA PRO A 184 -18.33 -17.75 1.28
C PRO A 184 -17.28 -17.67 2.41
N ILE A 185 -16.63 -18.78 2.74
CA ILE A 185 -15.58 -18.80 3.78
C ILE A 185 -14.37 -17.98 3.33
N ILE A 186 -13.92 -18.17 2.10
CA ILE A 186 -12.81 -17.40 1.57
C ILE A 186 -13.18 -15.91 1.39
N ALA A 187 -14.43 -15.62 1.04
CA ALA A 187 -14.92 -14.25 0.95
C ALA A 187 -14.85 -13.53 2.32
N ILE A 188 -15.24 -14.18 3.40
CA ILE A 188 -15.12 -13.66 4.78
C ILE A 188 -13.64 -13.43 5.13
N ALA A 189 -12.78 -14.40 4.84
CA ALA A 189 -11.35 -14.30 5.11
C ALA A 189 -10.72 -13.09 4.37
N LEU A 190 -11.04 -12.94 3.09
CA LEU A 190 -10.58 -11.81 2.27
C LEU A 190 -11.12 -10.47 2.77
N ALA A 191 -12.40 -10.39 3.18
CA ALA A 191 -12.98 -9.18 3.78
C ALA A 191 -12.23 -8.78 5.06
N PHE A 192 -11.89 -9.75 5.91
CA PHE A 192 -11.10 -9.51 7.11
C PHE A 192 -9.66 -9.08 6.80
N GLY A 193 -9.04 -9.66 5.77
CA GLY A 193 -7.73 -9.21 5.25
C GLY A 193 -7.75 -7.77 4.78
N VAL A 194 -8.80 -7.38 4.07
CA VAL A 194 -8.99 -5.97 3.62
C VAL A 194 -9.11 -5.03 4.81
N LEU A 195 -9.91 -5.37 5.83
CA LEU A 195 -10.01 -4.57 7.06
C LEU A 195 -8.63 -4.40 7.73
N ALA A 196 -7.85 -5.48 7.83
CA ALA A 196 -6.51 -5.45 8.39
C ALA A 196 -5.56 -4.56 7.57
N GLY A 197 -5.63 -4.65 6.24
CA GLY A 197 -4.88 -3.77 5.34
C GLY A 197 -5.25 -2.30 5.52
N VAL A 198 -6.54 -1.97 5.48
CA VAL A 198 -7.03 -0.60 5.71
C VAL A 198 -6.58 -0.08 7.09
N LEU A 199 -6.67 -0.91 8.13
CA LEU A 199 -6.23 -0.55 9.48
C LEU A 199 -4.73 -0.18 9.52
N THR A 200 -3.89 -0.94 8.83
CA THR A 200 -2.45 -0.66 8.74
C THR A 200 -2.19 0.67 8.04
N TRP A 201 -2.89 0.94 6.94
CA TRP A 201 -2.79 2.18 6.17
C TRP A 201 -3.39 3.40 6.89
N VAL A 202 -4.34 3.21 7.80
CA VAL A 202 -4.86 4.28 8.67
C VAL A 202 -3.86 4.59 9.79
N ALA A 203 -3.35 3.57 10.46
CA ALA A 203 -2.51 3.73 11.65
C ALA A 203 -1.07 4.19 11.32
N GLY A 204 -0.44 3.60 10.30
CA GLY A 204 0.96 3.89 9.95
C GLY A 204 1.18 5.36 9.57
N PRO A 205 0.58 5.87 8.47
CA PRO A 205 0.75 7.25 8.05
C PRO A 205 0.34 8.26 9.12
N SER A 206 -0.71 7.99 9.90
CA SER A 206 -1.14 8.88 10.99
C SER A 206 -0.06 9.05 12.07
N LYS A 207 0.68 7.99 12.41
CA LYS A 207 1.84 8.05 13.33
C LYS A 207 2.98 8.88 12.72
N GLY A 208 3.25 8.74 11.43
CA GLY A 208 4.26 9.54 10.72
C GLY A 208 3.92 11.04 10.72
N ILE A 209 2.67 11.40 10.37
CA ILE A 209 2.19 12.78 10.40
C ILE A 209 2.25 13.35 11.82
N PHE A 210 1.94 12.55 12.85
CA PHE A 210 2.03 12.96 14.24
C PHE A 210 3.48 13.30 14.66
N ALA A 211 4.46 12.51 14.21
CA ALA A 211 5.88 12.80 14.47
C ALA A 211 6.31 14.13 13.82
N VAL A 212 5.85 14.40 12.57
CA VAL A 212 6.06 15.69 11.92
C VAL A 212 5.40 16.83 12.68
N GLY A 213 4.21 16.61 13.25
CA GLY A 213 3.53 17.56 14.11
C GLY A 213 4.33 17.87 15.36
N LYS A 214 4.80 16.85 16.07
CA LYS A 214 5.65 17.01 17.25
C LYS A 214 6.95 17.76 16.97
N ALA A 215 7.52 17.60 15.78
CA ALA A 215 8.67 18.37 15.32
C ALA A 215 8.35 19.86 15.01
N GLY A 216 7.11 20.30 15.25
CA GLY A 216 6.68 21.69 15.08
C GLY A 216 6.38 22.11 13.66
N TYR A 217 6.15 21.16 12.73
CA TYR A 217 5.81 21.46 11.35
C TYR A 217 4.29 21.50 11.08
N LEU A 218 3.47 21.06 12.05
CA LEU A 218 2.02 21.11 11.97
C LEU A 218 1.43 21.88 13.16
N PRO A 219 0.25 22.51 13.00
CA PRO A 219 -0.43 23.19 14.10
C PRO A 219 -0.63 22.29 15.32
N PRO A 220 -0.69 22.85 16.56
CA PRO A 220 -0.89 22.11 17.80
C PRO A 220 -2.16 21.22 17.82
N PHE A 221 -3.14 21.56 17.00
CA PHE A 221 -4.35 20.76 16.80
C PHE A 221 -4.02 19.32 16.36
N PHE A 222 -3.03 19.12 15.47
CA PHE A 222 -2.62 17.80 14.98
C PHE A 222 -1.75 17.02 15.99
N GLN A 223 -1.31 17.67 17.05
CA GLN A 223 -0.48 17.07 18.10
C GLN A 223 -1.33 16.49 19.24
N LYS A 224 -2.65 16.67 19.23
CA LYS A 224 -3.56 16.19 20.27
C LYS A 224 -3.73 14.68 20.24
N THR A 225 -3.56 14.05 21.41
CA THR A 225 -3.74 12.61 21.62
C THR A 225 -5.00 12.32 22.44
N ASN A 226 -5.39 11.05 22.47
CA ASN A 226 -6.36 10.54 23.42
C ASN A 226 -5.65 10.16 24.76
N LYS A 227 -6.41 9.60 25.72
CA LYS A 227 -5.90 9.22 27.05
C LYS A 227 -4.77 8.18 27.03
N ILE A 228 -4.64 7.42 25.94
CA ILE A 228 -3.61 6.37 25.77
C ILE A 228 -2.50 6.79 24.79
N GLY A 229 -2.40 8.09 24.47
CA GLY A 229 -1.30 8.64 23.65
C GLY A 229 -1.50 8.52 22.12
N VAL A 230 -2.65 8.08 21.63
CA VAL A 230 -2.92 7.96 20.17
C VAL A 230 -3.36 9.29 19.58
N GLN A 231 -2.85 9.64 18.40
CA GLN A 231 -3.08 10.88 17.64
C GLN A 231 -4.52 11.00 17.11
N LYS A 232 -5.47 11.33 17.98
CA LYS A 232 -6.91 11.28 17.67
C LYS A 232 -7.35 12.23 16.57
N ASN A 233 -6.83 13.47 16.57
CA ASN A 233 -7.28 14.51 15.65
C ASN A 233 -6.81 14.20 14.21
N ILE A 234 -5.62 13.63 14.04
CA ILE A 234 -5.12 13.19 12.73
C ILE A 234 -6.03 12.09 12.18
N LEU A 235 -6.38 11.09 13.00
CA LEU A 235 -7.25 9.98 12.60
C LEU A 235 -8.65 10.49 12.21
N TYR A 236 -9.24 11.44 12.94
CA TYR A 236 -10.54 12.00 12.59
C TYR A 236 -10.49 12.83 11.30
N ILE A 237 -9.44 13.65 11.10
CA ILE A 237 -9.29 14.43 9.86
C ILE A 237 -9.10 13.50 8.67
N GLN A 238 -8.28 12.45 8.83
CA GLN A 238 -8.09 11.44 7.81
C GLN A 238 -9.42 10.75 7.46
N GLY A 239 -10.22 10.39 8.47
CA GLY A 239 -11.56 9.83 8.27
C GLY A 239 -12.51 10.80 7.55
N ALA A 240 -12.51 12.08 7.92
CA ALA A 240 -13.30 13.09 7.25
C ALA A 240 -12.87 13.30 5.79
N ALA A 241 -11.56 13.37 5.52
CA ALA A 241 -11.01 13.49 4.18
C ALA A 241 -11.41 12.30 3.29
N VAL A 242 -11.28 11.07 3.81
CA VAL A 242 -11.70 9.87 3.07
C VAL A 242 -13.21 9.85 2.86
N THR A 243 -14.01 10.28 3.82
CA THR A 243 -15.45 10.40 3.66
C THR A 243 -15.80 11.36 2.52
N LEU A 244 -15.19 12.54 2.47
CA LEU A 244 -15.39 13.51 1.40
C LEU A 244 -14.96 12.96 0.03
N LEU A 245 -13.78 12.33 -0.04
CA LEU A 245 -13.31 11.70 -1.27
C LEU A 245 -14.22 10.55 -1.71
N SER A 246 -14.76 9.78 -0.77
CA SER A 246 -15.67 8.69 -1.08
C SER A 246 -17.00 9.15 -1.66
N LEU A 247 -17.45 10.38 -1.38
CA LEU A 247 -18.65 10.95 -2.01
C LEU A 247 -18.51 11.09 -3.53
N LEU A 248 -17.28 11.14 -4.06
CA LEU A 248 -17.03 11.12 -5.49
C LEU A 248 -17.52 9.84 -6.17
N PHE A 249 -17.72 8.72 -5.44
CA PHE A 249 -18.36 7.51 -5.97
C PHE A 249 -19.73 7.81 -6.60
N VAL A 250 -20.48 8.74 -5.99
CA VAL A 250 -21.84 9.10 -6.47
C VAL A 250 -21.79 9.78 -7.83
N VAL A 251 -20.74 10.60 -8.05
CA VAL A 251 -20.60 11.43 -9.26
C VAL A 251 -19.96 10.66 -10.42
N MET A 252 -19.10 9.66 -10.12
CA MET A 252 -18.37 8.92 -11.14
C MET A 252 -19.29 7.97 -11.96
N PRO A 253 -18.97 7.69 -13.23
CA PRO A 253 -19.77 6.80 -14.08
C PRO A 253 -19.90 5.38 -13.50
N SER A 254 -18.82 4.83 -12.95
CA SER A 254 -18.80 3.48 -12.38
C SER A 254 -17.85 3.37 -11.19
N VAL A 255 -18.04 2.33 -10.38
CA VAL A 255 -17.14 1.94 -9.28
C VAL A 255 -15.72 1.69 -9.81
N GLN A 256 -15.61 1.03 -10.96
CA GLN A 256 -14.33 0.70 -11.58
C GLN A 256 -13.57 1.95 -12.04
N SER A 257 -14.25 2.92 -12.68
CA SER A 257 -13.63 4.19 -13.09
C SER A 257 -13.11 4.98 -11.90
N PHE A 258 -13.89 5.03 -10.81
CA PHE A 258 -13.46 5.68 -9.57
C PHE A 258 -12.22 5.00 -8.96
N TYR A 259 -12.24 3.66 -8.88
CA TYR A 259 -11.11 2.88 -8.40
C TYR A 259 -9.84 3.16 -9.20
N GLN A 260 -9.94 3.22 -10.53
CA GLN A 260 -8.81 3.48 -11.44
C GLN A 260 -8.20 4.87 -11.20
N ILE A 261 -9.03 5.92 -11.14
CA ILE A 261 -8.55 7.28 -10.93
C ILE A 261 -7.84 7.41 -9.58
N LEU A 262 -8.43 6.89 -8.50
CA LEU A 262 -7.81 6.95 -7.18
C LEU A 262 -6.53 6.12 -7.09
N SER A 263 -6.52 4.93 -7.69
CA SER A 263 -5.34 4.08 -7.74
C SER A 263 -4.22 4.79 -8.47
N GLN A 264 -4.50 5.37 -9.63
CA GLN A 264 -3.50 6.06 -10.43
C GLN A 264 -2.97 7.33 -9.75
N LEU A 265 -3.83 8.11 -9.10
CA LEU A 265 -3.42 9.25 -8.29
C LEU A 265 -2.50 8.81 -7.15
N THR A 266 -2.84 7.71 -6.49
CA THR A 266 -2.02 7.13 -5.42
C THR A 266 -0.65 6.71 -5.95
N VAL A 267 -0.58 6.02 -7.10
CA VAL A 267 0.69 5.64 -7.76
C VAL A 267 1.56 6.87 -7.98
N ILE A 268 1.02 7.92 -8.59
CA ILE A 268 1.77 9.15 -8.92
C ILE A 268 2.35 9.78 -7.65
N LEU A 269 1.55 9.90 -6.59
CA LEU A 269 2.00 10.48 -5.31
C LEU A 269 3.07 9.61 -4.64
N TYR A 270 2.93 8.28 -4.71
CA TYR A 270 3.94 7.34 -4.22
C TYR A 270 5.26 7.45 -4.98
N LEU A 271 5.21 7.60 -6.29
CA LEU A 271 6.41 7.73 -7.12
C LEU A 271 7.17 9.03 -6.83
N ILE A 272 6.46 10.12 -6.53
CA ILE A 272 7.07 11.36 -6.05
C ILE A 272 7.83 11.10 -4.73
N MET A 273 7.19 10.43 -3.78
CA MET A 273 7.81 10.09 -2.50
C MET A 273 9.03 9.19 -2.68
N TYR A 274 8.97 8.18 -3.56
CA TYR A 274 10.13 7.32 -3.85
C TYR A 274 11.28 8.08 -4.51
N MET A 275 11.01 8.98 -5.46
CA MET A 275 12.05 9.84 -6.04
C MET A 275 12.74 10.69 -4.97
N LEU A 276 11.98 11.26 -4.04
CA LEU A 276 12.53 12.00 -2.89
C LEU A 276 13.32 11.09 -1.96
N MET A 277 12.84 9.89 -1.68
CA MET A 277 13.51 8.91 -0.82
C MET A 277 14.86 8.48 -1.42
N PHE A 278 14.92 8.10 -2.69
CA PHE A 278 16.17 7.70 -3.37
C PHE A 278 17.16 8.86 -3.44
N SER A 279 16.70 10.06 -3.81
CA SER A 279 17.53 11.27 -3.82
C SER A 279 18.06 11.62 -2.43
N GLY A 280 17.18 11.56 -1.41
CA GLY A 280 17.53 11.79 -0.02
C GLY A 280 18.55 10.80 0.50
N ALA A 281 18.39 9.51 0.19
CA ALA A 281 19.34 8.46 0.59
C ALA A 281 20.74 8.70 0.00
N ILE A 282 20.83 9.11 -1.27
CA ILE A 282 22.11 9.49 -1.91
C ILE A 282 22.68 10.75 -1.24
N ALA A 283 21.87 11.80 -1.07
CA ALA A 283 22.32 13.07 -0.48
C ALA A 283 22.84 12.91 0.95
N LEU A 284 22.19 12.09 1.78
CA LEU A 284 22.61 11.83 3.15
C LEU A 284 24.00 11.15 3.24
N ARG A 285 24.41 10.39 2.22
CA ARG A 285 25.77 9.81 2.16
C ARG A 285 26.85 10.90 2.14
N TYR A 286 26.55 12.02 1.52
CA TYR A 286 27.51 13.12 1.34
C TYR A 286 27.36 14.18 2.43
N LYS A 287 26.13 14.53 2.83
CA LYS A 287 25.89 15.56 3.85
C LYS A 287 26.17 15.09 5.27
N MET A 288 25.84 13.83 5.59
CA MET A 288 25.99 13.27 6.95
C MET A 288 27.06 12.17 6.99
N LYS A 289 28.29 12.51 6.62
CA LYS A 289 29.41 11.54 6.54
C LYS A 289 29.74 10.87 7.86
N LYS A 290 29.62 11.60 8.97
CA LYS A 290 29.96 11.14 10.33
C LYS A 290 28.80 10.41 11.04
N ALA A 291 27.57 10.45 10.48
CA ALA A 291 26.44 9.76 11.11
C ALA A 291 26.65 8.25 11.11
N GLY A 292 26.41 7.63 12.25
CA GLY A 292 26.40 6.17 12.40
C GLY A 292 25.40 5.54 11.40
N ARG A 293 25.81 4.47 10.76
CA ARG A 293 24.97 3.70 9.82
C ARG A 293 24.94 2.25 10.24
N PRO A 294 23.99 1.87 11.09
CA PRO A 294 23.83 0.48 11.54
C PRO A 294 23.66 -0.49 10.37
N PHE A 295 22.98 -0.05 9.30
CA PHE A 295 22.91 -0.77 8.02
C PHE A 295 23.49 0.10 6.90
N ARG A 296 24.35 -0.49 6.06
CA ARG A 296 24.98 0.20 4.95
C ARG A 296 24.94 -0.64 3.69
N ILE A 297 24.42 -0.08 2.61
CA ILE A 297 24.49 -0.67 1.28
C ILE A 297 25.92 -0.54 0.77
N GLY A 298 26.58 -1.68 0.52
CA GLY A 298 27.98 -1.75 0.09
C GLY A 298 29.00 -1.53 1.21
N LYS A 299 30.05 -2.34 1.24
CA LYS A 299 31.12 -2.28 2.25
C LYS A 299 32.16 -1.20 1.93
N GLY A 300 32.29 -0.80 0.67
CA GLY A 300 33.28 0.20 0.21
C GLY A 300 32.66 1.25 -0.72
N GLY A 301 32.96 2.53 -0.51
CA GLY A 301 32.53 3.61 -1.39
C GLY A 301 31.04 3.88 -1.48
N ASN A 302 30.65 4.71 -2.42
CA ASN A 302 29.25 5.11 -2.65
C ASN A 302 28.69 4.57 -3.99
N GLY A 303 29.49 3.83 -4.79
CA GLY A 303 29.09 3.38 -6.13
C GLY A 303 27.82 2.50 -6.11
N LEU A 304 27.74 1.51 -5.21
CA LEU A 304 26.56 0.65 -5.09
C LEU A 304 25.32 1.44 -4.62
N MET A 305 25.51 2.47 -3.80
CA MET A 305 24.41 3.37 -3.42
C MET A 305 23.90 4.16 -4.60
N TRP A 306 24.78 4.67 -5.46
CA TRP A 306 24.42 5.35 -6.69
C TRP A 306 23.72 4.42 -7.67
N LEU A 307 24.22 3.19 -7.81
CA LEU A 307 23.60 2.21 -8.70
C LEU A 307 22.16 1.90 -8.25
N ILE A 308 21.97 1.49 -7.00
CA ILE A 308 20.64 1.09 -6.47
C ILE A 308 19.71 2.31 -6.37
N GLY A 309 20.19 3.40 -5.79
CA GLY A 309 19.41 4.63 -5.65
C GLY A 309 19.09 5.29 -6.99
N GLY A 310 20.06 5.27 -7.93
CA GLY A 310 19.89 5.79 -9.28
C GLY A 310 18.90 4.98 -10.11
N LEU A 311 19.01 3.64 -10.10
CA LEU A 311 18.02 2.77 -10.76
C LEU A 311 16.63 2.93 -10.17
N GLY A 312 16.52 3.00 -8.84
CA GLY A 312 15.24 3.25 -8.17
C GLY A 312 14.65 4.60 -8.55
N PHE A 313 15.46 5.67 -8.60
CA PHE A 313 15.01 6.99 -9.04
C PHE A 313 14.57 7.00 -10.51
N CYS A 314 15.37 6.45 -11.42
CA CYS A 314 15.03 6.41 -12.85
C CYS A 314 13.78 5.56 -13.13
N GLY A 315 13.65 4.40 -12.47
CA GLY A 315 12.46 3.57 -12.58
C GLY A 315 11.20 4.28 -12.07
N SER A 316 11.31 4.97 -10.91
CA SER A 316 10.21 5.76 -10.37
C SER A 316 9.85 6.95 -11.26
N LEU A 317 10.83 7.62 -11.85
CA LEU A 317 10.59 8.71 -12.79
C LEU A 317 9.91 8.24 -14.08
N LEU A 318 10.36 7.12 -14.64
CA LEU A 318 9.73 6.52 -15.82
C LEU A 318 8.27 6.16 -15.53
N ALA A 319 8.02 5.44 -14.43
CA ALA A 319 6.69 5.07 -14.02
C ALA A 319 5.80 6.30 -13.74
N PHE A 320 6.36 7.36 -13.13
CA PHE A 320 5.67 8.62 -12.88
C PHE A 320 5.17 9.26 -14.19
N VAL A 321 6.02 9.36 -15.20
CA VAL A 321 5.63 9.93 -16.50
C VAL A 321 4.54 9.09 -17.17
N LEU A 322 4.71 7.78 -17.19
CA LEU A 322 3.74 6.86 -17.82
C LEU A 322 2.40 6.82 -17.07
N SER A 323 2.39 7.09 -15.77
CA SER A 323 1.18 7.04 -14.92
C SER A 323 0.12 8.10 -15.26
N PHE A 324 0.45 9.14 -15.99
CA PHE A 324 -0.54 10.11 -16.47
C PHE A 324 -1.30 9.64 -17.71
N ILE A 325 -0.81 8.60 -18.37
CA ILE A 325 -1.40 8.10 -19.62
C ILE A 325 -2.48 7.07 -19.27
N PRO A 326 -3.71 7.22 -19.80
CA PRO A 326 -4.76 6.26 -19.54
C PRO A 326 -4.40 4.91 -20.18
N PRO A 327 -4.52 3.77 -19.45
CA PRO A 327 -4.30 2.47 -20.03
C PRO A 327 -5.38 2.15 -21.07
N SER A 328 -4.97 1.69 -22.26
CA SER A 328 -5.88 1.41 -23.38
C SER A 328 -6.81 0.22 -23.11
N GLN A 329 -6.41 -0.69 -22.22
CA GLN A 329 -7.14 -1.92 -21.88
C GLN A 329 -8.32 -1.69 -20.93
N ILE A 330 -8.46 -0.47 -20.39
CA ILE A 330 -9.47 -0.15 -19.38
C ILE A 330 -10.23 1.09 -19.85
N SER A 331 -11.56 1.03 -19.81
CA SER A 331 -12.37 2.19 -20.11
C SER A 331 -12.22 3.24 -19.00
N THR A 332 -11.47 4.30 -19.27
CA THR A 332 -11.24 5.43 -18.36
C THR A 332 -12.17 6.61 -18.64
N GLY A 333 -12.96 6.53 -19.71
CA GLY A 333 -13.81 7.64 -20.19
C GLY A 333 -13.04 8.62 -21.07
N ASN A 334 -13.19 9.93 -20.83
CA ASN A 334 -12.51 10.96 -21.63
C ASN A 334 -11.06 11.14 -21.16
N ASN A 335 -10.09 10.93 -22.04
CA ASN A 335 -8.67 11.04 -21.76
C ASN A 335 -8.24 12.44 -21.25
N THR A 336 -8.87 13.50 -21.75
CA THR A 336 -8.59 14.88 -21.31
C THR A 336 -9.04 15.07 -19.85
N VAL A 337 -10.22 14.54 -19.50
CA VAL A 337 -10.74 14.59 -18.13
C VAL A 337 -9.85 13.74 -17.21
N TRP A 338 -9.45 12.56 -17.65
CA TRP A 338 -8.51 11.70 -16.93
C TRP A 338 -7.22 12.44 -16.56
N PHE A 339 -6.54 12.99 -17.57
CA PHE A 339 -5.30 13.74 -17.37
C PHE A 339 -5.51 14.93 -16.45
N ALA A 340 -6.57 15.73 -16.66
CA ALA A 340 -6.86 16.90 -15.86
C ALA A 340 -7.10 16.57 -14.38
N VAL A 341 -7.88 15.52 -14.10
CA VAL A 341 -8.16 15.08 -12.72
C VAL A 341 -6.88 14.62 -12.02
N LEU A 342 -6.05 13.82 -12.69
CA LEU A 342 -4.78 13.38 -12.12
C LEU A 342 -3.82 14.54 -11.90
N PHE A 343 -3.66 15.41 -12.88
CA PHE A 343 -2.73 16.55 -12.81
C PHE A 343 -3.12 17.53 -11.72
N ILE A 344 -4.39 17.95 -11.67
CA ILE A 344 -4.92 18.84 -10.64
C ILE A 344 -4.83 18.14 -9.26
N GLY A 345 -5.22 16.88 -9.17
CA GLY A 345 -5.15 16.11 -7.92
C GLY A 345 -3.73 16.05 -7.35
N VAL A 346 -2.74 15.80 -8.20
CA VAL A 346 -1.32 15.80 -7.80
C VAL A 346 -0.88 17.17 -7.31
N ILE A 347 -1.20 18.24 -8.06
CA ILE A 347 -0.85 19.62 -7.67
C ILE A 347 -1.45 19.96 -6.31
N VAL A 348 -2.73 19.69 -6.09
CA VAL A 348 -3.43 20.00 -4.84
C VAL A 348 -2.79 19.27 -3.66
N VAL A 349 -2.53 17.95 -3.80
CA VAL A 349 -1.96 17.16 -2.71
C VAL A 349 -0.50 17.53 -2.44
N VAL A 350 0.30 17.76 -3.48
CA VAL A 350 1.72 18.15 -3.34
C VAL A 350 1.85 19.57 -2.80
N ALA A 351 0.97 20.49 -3.17
CA ALA A 351 1.00 21.88 -2.66
C ALA A 351 0.68 21.97 -1.15
N ALA A 352 -0.13 21.05 -0.61
CA ALA A 352 -0.58 21.11 0.79
C ALA A 352 0.58 21.20 1.80
N PRO A 353 1.62 20.33 1.79
CA PRO A 353 2.74 20.45 2.73
C PRO A 353 3.53 21.73 2.57
N PHE A 354 3.66 22.29 1.36
CA PHE A 354 4.35 23.58 1.15
C PHE A 354 3.55 24.74 1.74
N ILE A 355 2.24 24.74 1.57
CA ILE A 355 1.33 25.76 2.15
C ILE A 355 1.39 25.70 3.67
N ILE A 356 1.33 24.48 4.25
CA ILE A 356 1.44 24.28 5.69
C ILE A 356 2.81 24.76 6.19
N TYR A 357 3.89 24.39 5.50
CA TYR A 357 5.25 24.84 5.87
C TYR A 357 5.42 26.35 5.80
N ALA A 358 4.88 27.00 4.78
CA ALA A 358 4.91 28.46 4.66
C ALA A 358 4.13 29.16 5.78
N SER A 359 3.12 28.47 6.34
CA SER A 359 2.30 28.96 7.45
C SER A 359 2.88 28.63 8.82
N LYS A 360 4.06 27.98 8.89
CA LYS A 360 4.68 27.53 10.15
C LYS A 360 4.92 28.69 11.12
N LYS A 361 4.55 28.47 12.39
CA LYS A 361 4.76 29.41 13.49
C LYS A 361 5.68 28.79 14.56
N ALA A 362 6.47 29.62 15.22
CA ALA A 362 7.30 29.16 16.35
C ALA A 362 6.49 28.52 17.47
N SER A 363 5.23 28.98 17.68
CA SER A 363 4.31 28.40 18.68
C SER A 363 3.81 26.99 18.37
N TRP A 364 4.15 26.43 17.22
CA TRP A 364 3.80 25.04 16.89
C TRP A 364 4.76 24.02 17.49
N VAL A 365 5.96 24.45 17.89
CA VAL A 365 6.93 23.59 18.59
C VAL A 365 6.47 23.41 20.03
N ASP A 366 6.27 22.17 20.45
CA ASP A 366 6.03 21.86 21.86
C ASP A 366 7.38 21.82 22.58
N PRO A 367 7.65 22.75 23.53
CA PRO A 367 8.93 22.81 24.24
C PRO A 367 9.20 21.58 25.12
N ASN A 368 8.18 20.80 25.44
CA ASN A 368 8.30 19.58 26.24
C ASN A 368 8.46 18.31 25.38
N THR A 369 8.60 18.45 24.07
CA THR A 369 8.81 17.29 23.19
C THR A 369 10.26 16.83 23.27
N GLU A 370 10.49 15.76 24.00
CA GLU A 370 11.74 15.00 23.95
C GLU A 370 11.66 13.96 22.84
N PHE A 371 12.70 13.92 21.98
CA PHE A 371 12.87 12.85 20.99
C PHE A 371 13.72 11.76 21.65
N GLU A 372 13.12 10.59 21.86
CA GLU A 372 13.88 9.43 22.35
C GLU A 372 15.05 9.13 21.39
N PRO A 373 16.29 9.08 21.91
CA PRO A 373 17.44 8.74 21.09
C PRO A 373 17.33 7.30 20.57
N PHE A 374 17.95 7.01 19.45
CA PHE A 374 18.04 5.64 18.98
C PHE A 374 18.99 4.82 19.86
N HIS A 375 18.77 3.53 19.98
CA HIS A 375 19.62 2.62 20.78
C HIS A 375 21.12 2.70 20.49
N TRP A 376 21.51 3.04 19.27
CA TRP A 376 22.90 3.22 18.88
C TRP A 376 23.48 4.57 19.30
N GLU A 377 22.66 5.59 19.56
CA GLU A 377 23.07 6.88 20.08
C GLU A 377 23.38 6.76 21.57
N VAL A 378 22.55 6.05 22.33
CA VAL A 378 22.76 5.80 23.78
C VAL A 378 24.03 5.00 24.04
N LYS A 379 24.39 4.03 23.19
CA LYS A 379 25.63 3.25 23.34
C LYS A 379 26.89 4.06 23.10
N ASN A 380 26.86 5.08 22.25
CA ASN A 380 28.02 5.93 21.98
C ASN A 380 28.31 6.88 23.17
N ASP A 381 27.28 7.42 23.82
CA ASP A 381 27.43 8.27 24.99
C ASP A 381 28.05 7.51 26.20
N VAL A 382 27.69 6.23 26.36
CA VAL A 382 28.28 5.39 27.42
C VAL A 382 29.74 5.02 27.12
N SER A 383 30.14 4.89 25.86
CA SER A 383 31.51 4.62 25.47
C SER A 383 32.42 5.85 25.59
N GLU A 384 31.88 7.04 25.29
CA GLU A 384 32.64 8.30 25.44
C GLU A 384 32.81 8.72 26.92
N THR A 385 31.82 8.43 27.77
CA THR A 385 31.95 8.71 29.24
C THR A 385 32.92 7.77 29.93
N ASN A 386 33.15 6.57 29.43
CA ASN A 386 34.16 5.63 30.00
C ASN A 386 35.59 5.89 29.52
N THR A 387 35.77 6.55 28.37
CA THR A 387 37.10 6.94 27.86
C THR A 387 37.64 8.24 28.50
N THR A 388 36.79 9.03 29.13
CA THR A 388 37.18 10.28 29.81
C THR A 388 37.50 10.07 31.31
N LYS A 389 37.37 8.83 31.82
CA LYS A 389 37.66 8.46 33.24
C LYS A 389 38.82 7.46 33.35
N ALA A 390 39.55 7.18 32.30
CA ALA A 390 40.82 6.45 32.31
C ALA A 390 41.95 7.38 31.87
#